data_52c908107fef50c450f4de1eb139f696
#
_entry.id   52c908107fef50c450f4de1eb139f696
#
_cell.length_a   1.000
_cell.length_b   1.000
_cell.length_c   1.000
_cell.angle_alpha   90.00
_cell.angle_beta   90.00
_cell.angle_gamma   90.00
#
_symmetry.space_group_name_H-M   'P 1'
#
loop_
_entity.id
_entity.type
_entity.pdbx_description
1 polymer ?
#
loop_
_entity_poly.entity_id
_entity_poly.type
_entity_poly.pdbx_seq_one_letter_code
_entity_poly.pdbx_strand_id
1 'polypeptide(L)'
;PKLMPRYIKLSKEEVRSLAREGATESVQLVTKAHLSLTGASGKVGLYYDQENDDWYLPVGEAPSTHIVKQSHIRLKKIVTNEQLCLLTAKKLGIEIPESFIVNLGSANDEDILFATKRYDRKVGVENKKIDGLNVPYRLHQEDFGQALGIPARLKYEKNTDGYLKMLFDVIRKYSAEPINDQLKLWDICTFNY
;
A
#
# COMPACT_ATOMS: atom_id res chain seq x y z
N PRO A 1 -0.24 20.18 19.53
CA PRO A 1 0.94 19.42 19.94
C PRO A 1 1.13 18.23 19.03
N LYS A 2 2.34 18.06 18.42
CA LYS A 2 2.66 16.86 17.66
C LYS A 2 2.63 15.66 18.61
N LEU A 3 1.93 14.58 18.21
CA LEU A 3 1.95 13.33 18.95
C LEU A 3 3.35 12.71 18.88
N MET A 4 3.84 12.21 20.00
CA MET A 4 5.12 11.48 20.03
C MET A 4 4.99 10.21 19.18
N PRO A 5 6.00 9.91 18.34
CA PRO A 5 6.00 8.70 17.53
C PRO A 5 6.02 7.46 18.42
N ARG A 6 5.09 6.53 18.19
CA ARG A 6 5.00 5.25 18.90
C ARG A 6 4.27 4.19 18.10
N TYR A 7 4.40 2.93 18.50
CA TYR A 7 3.71 1.78 17.95
C TYR A 7 2.80 1.16 19.01
N ILE A 8 1.49 1.08 18.74
CA ILE A 8 0.51 0.46 19.64
C ILE A 8 0.19 -0.93 19.08
N LYS A 9 0.47 -1.98 19.87
CA LYS A 9 0.15 -3.36 19.49
C LYS A 9 -1.35 -3.52 19.32
N LEU A 10 -1.76 -4.22 18.26
CA LEU A 10 -3.16 -4.45 17.91
C LEU A 10 -3.54 -5.91 18.10
N SER A 11 -4.76 -6.15 18.58
CA SER A 11 -5.43 -7.44 18.48
C SER A 11 -5.91 -7.69 17.04
N LYS A 12 -6.28 -8.95 16.73
CA LYS A 12 -6.83 -9.31 15.42
C LYS A 12 -8.13 -8.55 15.12
N GLU A 13 -8.97 -8.35 16.12
CA GLU A 13 -10.22 -7.60 16.03
C GLU A 13 -9.97 -6.13 15.71
N GLU A 14 -8.95 -5.53 16.31
CA GLU A 14 -8.57 -4.15 16.02
C GLU A 14 -8.01 -4.00 14.61
N VAL A 15 -7.18 -4.93 14.13
CA VAL A 15 -6.70 -4.95 12.72
C VAL A 15 -7.87 -5.02 11.75
N ARG A 16 -8.85 -5.91 12.01
CA ARG A 16 -10.07 -6.02 11.22
C ARG A 16 -10.86 -4.72 11.21
N SER A 17 -11.09 -4.13 12.37
CA SER A 17 -11.86 -2.89 12.52
C SER A 17 -11.19 -1.72 11.79
N LEU A 18 -9.86 -1.60 11.87
CA LEU A 18 -9.10 -0.55 11.22
C LEU A 18 -9.07 -0.69 9.68
N ALA A 19 -9.07 -1.92 9.18
CA ALA A 19 -9.10 -2.18 7.73
C ALA A 19 -10.50 -1.99 7.13
N ARG A 20 -11.55 -2.00 7.96
CA ARG A 20 -12.94 -1.86 7.55
C ARG A 20 -13.24 -0.43 7.11
N GLU A 21 -13.89 -0.30 5.95
CA GLU A 21 -14.34 0.99 5.44
C GLU A 21 -15.48 1.56 6.28
N GLY A 22 -15.36 2.83 6.69
CA GLY A 22 -16.42 3.55 7.39
C GLY A 22 -16.65 3.15 8.84
N ALA A 23 -15.72 2.48 9.48
CA ALA A 23 -15.79 2.18 10.91
C ALA A 23 -15.73 3.47 11.73
N THR A 24 -16.88 3.96 12.17
CA THR A 24 -17.04 5.21 12.91
C THR A 24 -16.24 5.25 14.22
N GLU A 25 -16.04 4.11 14.87
CA GLU A 25 -15.25 3.99 16.09
C GLU A 25 -13.73 4.05 15.82
N SER A 26 -13.29 3.60 14.65
CA SER A 26 -11.88 3.68 14.23
C SER A 26 -11.46 5.08 13.80
N VAL A 27 -12.41 5.97 13.48
CA VAL A 27 -12.11 7.34 13.02
C VAL A 27 -11.27 8.11 14.04
N GLN A 28 -11.50 7.93 15.33
CA GLN A 28 -10.71 8.61 16.36
C GLN A 28 -9.26 8.09 16.41
N LEU A 29 -9.05 6.78 16.23
CA LEU A 29 -7.71 6.18 16.20
C LEU A 29 -7.00 6.52 14.89
N VAL A 30 -7.70 6.43 13.76
CA VAL A 30 -7.19 6.77 12.41
C VAL A 30 -6.88 8.27 12.31
N THR A 31 -7.71 9.14 12.86
CA THR A 31 -7.49 10.59 12.90
C THR A 31 -6.28 10.94 13.77
N LYS A 32 -6.12 10.28 14.92
CA LYS A 32 -4.94 10.46 15.79
C LYS A 32 -3.66 9.96 15.15
N ALA A 33 -3.74 8.95 14.29
CA ALA A 33 -2.59 8.32 13.66
C ALA A 33 -2.19 8.93 12.31
N HIS A 34 -2.92 9.93 11.78
CA HIS A 34 -2.71 10.51 10.43
C HIS A 34 -2.67 9.46 9.30
N LEU A 35 -3.47 8.40 9.41
CA LEU A 35 -3.44 7.23 8.52
C LEU A 35 -4.40 7.31 7.34
N SER A 36 -4.78 8.51 6.89
CA SER A 36 -5.64 8.65 5.71
C SER A 36 -4.93 8.22 4.43
N LEU A 37 -5.16 7.00 4.01
CA LEU A 37 -4.83 6.54 2.67
C LEU A 37 -6.06 6.75 1.77
N THR A 38 -5.93 7.61 0.76
CA THR A 38 -7.02 7.88 -0.20
C THR A 38 -7.26 6.69 -1.12
N GLY A 39 -8.52 6.41 -1.47
CA GLY A 39 -8.91 5.37 -2.41
C GLY A 39 -10.31 4.83 -2.17
N ALA A 40 -10.85 4.06 -3.13
CA ALA A 40 -12.23 3.55 -3.13
C ALA A 40 -12.49 2.38 -2.18
N SER A 41 -11.48 1.77 -1.57
CA SER A 41 -11.61 0.66 -0.62
C SER A 41 -10.98 1.02 0.73
N GLY A 42 -11.54 0.48 1.81
CA GLY A 42 -10.99 0.59 3.16
C GLY A 42 -9.56 0.07 3.21
N LYS A 43 -8.63 0.94 3.60
CA LYS A 43 -7.22 0.58 3.72
C LYS A 43 -6.55 1.39 4.81
N VAL A 44 -5.60 0.75 5.48
CA VAL A 44 -4.86 1.33 6.60
C VAL A 44 -3.37 0.99 6.49
N GLY A 45 -2.52 1.94 6.88
CA GLY A 45 -1.09 1.72 7.00
C GLY A 45 -0.74 1.18 8.39
N LEU A 46 -0.25 -0.04 8.49
CA LEU A 46 0.14 -0.65 9.76
C LEU A 46 1.63 -1.03 9.74
N TYR A 47 2.20 -1.18 10.92
CA TYR A 47 3.51 -1.81 11.07
C TYR A 47 3.30 -3.29 11.37
N TYR A 48 4.00 -4.15 10.63
CA TYR A 48 3.99 -5.60 10.83
C TYR A 48 5.36 -6.07 11.29
N ASP A 49 5.39 -6.70 12.45
CA ASP A 49 6.55 -7.41 12.96
C ASP A 49 6.49 -8.86 12.49
N GLN A 50 7.26 -9.17 11.50
CA GLN A 50 7.27 -10.49 10.87
C GLN A 50 7.85 -11.59 11.78
N GLU A 51 8.70 -11.23 12.74
CA GLU A 51 9.33 -12.21 13.64
C GLU A 51 8.33 -12.75 14.67
N ASN A 52 7.42 -11.87 15.14
CA ASN A 52 6.43 -12.21 16.17
C ASN A 52 5.01 -12.39 15.62
N ASP A 53 4.78 -12.20 14.31
CA ASP A 53 3.46 -12.17 13.67
C ASP A 53 2.51 -11.15 14.32
N ASP A 54 3.04 -9.99 14.69
CA ASP A 54 2.32 -8.95 15.42
C ASP A 54 2.08 -7.71 14.55
N TRP A 55 0.90 -7.12 14.72
CA TRP A 55 0.51 -5.89 14.06
C TRP A 55 0.48 -4.72 15.03
N TYR A 56 0.92 -3.55 14.56
CA TYR A 56 0.96 -2.33 15.36
C TYR A 56 0.37 -1.15 14.60
N LEU A 57 -0.34 -0.29 15.32
CA LEU A 57 -0.80 1.00 14.85
C LEU A 57 0.32 2.02 15.00
N PRO A 58 0.84 2.59 13.89
CA PRO A 58 1.79 3.70 13.98
C PRO A 58 1.07 4.99 14.37
N VAL A 59 1.59 5.69 15.39
CA VAL A 59 1.05 6.95 15.90
C VAL A 59 2.04 8.07 15.68
N GLY A 60 1.55 9.28 15.43
CA GLY A 60 2.36 10.46 15.14
C GLY A 60 3.16 10.27 13.84
N GLU A 61 4.47 10.49 13.89
CA GLU A 61 5.35 10.34 12.72
C GLU A 61 5.94 8.93 12.56
N ALA A 62 5.50 7.95 13.35
CA ALA A 62 5.94 6.56 13.20
C ALA A 62 5.50 6.02 11.83
N PRO A 63 6.42 5.45 11.02
CA PRO A 63 6.09 4.98 9.69
C PRO A 63 5.48 3.57 9.70
N SER A 64 4.48 3.33 8.84
CA SER A 64 3.97 1.98 8.55
C SER A 64 4.92 1.20 7.66
N THR A 65 4.89 -0.14 7.74
CA THR A 65 5.61 -1.06 6.86
C THR A 65 4.73 -1.69 5.79
N HIS A 66 3.43 -1.82 6.09
CA HIS A 66 2.44 -2.49 5.23
C HIS A 66 1.20 -1.62 5.03
N ILE A 67 0.49 -1.90 3.94
CA ILE A 67 -0.87 -1.44 3.70
C ILE A 67 -1.78 -2.65 3.82
N VAL A 68 -2.79 -2.56 4.68
CA VAL A 68 -3.80 -3.60 4.88
C VAL A 68 -5.12 -3.15 4.29
N LYS A 69 -5.79 -4.03 3.55
CA LYS A 69 -7.07 -3.77 2.89
C LYS A 69 -8.09 -4.85 3.26
N GLN A 70 -9.36 -4.47 3.30
CA GLN A 70 -10.50 -5.36 3.42
C GLN A 70 -11.36 -5.25 2.16
N SER A 71 -12.10 -6.32 1.84
CA SER A 71 -13.08 -6.29 0.75
C SER A 71 -14.14 -5.22 0.99
N HIS A 72 -14.54 -4.53 -0.07
CA HIS A 72 -15.63 -3.57 -0.03
C HIS A 72 -16.98 -4.29 0.00
N ILE A 73 -17.98 -3.72 0.71
CA ILE A 73 -19.34 -4.29 0.81
C ILE A 73 -19.94 -4.61 -0.56
N ARG A 74 -19.67 -3.76 -1.57
CA ARG A 74 -20.17 -3.92 -2.94
C ARG A 74 -19.31 -4.82 -3.82
N LEU A 75 -18.07 -5.11 -3.42
CA LEU A 75 -17.09 -5.86 -4.19
C LEU A 75 -16.53 -6.99 -3.31
N LYS A 76 -17.34 -8.02 -3.13
CA LYS A 76 -16.94 -9.20 -2.35
C LYS A 76 -15.70 -9.86 -2.94
N LYS A 77 -14.82 -10.37 -2.07
CA LYS A 77 -13.58 -11.08 -2.42
C LYS A 77 -12.58 -10.27 -3.26
N ILE A 78 -12.73 -8.94 -3.31
CA ILE A 78 -11.83 -8.10 -4.11
C ILE A 78 -10.38 -8.22 -3.64
N VAL A 79 -10.14 -8.34 -2.33
CA VAL A 79 -8.79 -8.51 -1.77
C VAL A 79 -8.17 -9.87 -2.12
N THR A 80 -8.99 -10.93 -2.14
CA THR A 80 -8.55 -12.27 -2.61
C THR A 80 -8.22 -12.23 -4.09
N ASN A 81 -9.03 -11.53 -4.89
CA ASN A 81 -8.77 -11.34 -6.31
C ASN A 81 -7.48 -10.52 -6.54
N GLU A 82 -7.26 -9.46 -5.77
CA GLU A 82 -6.02 -8.68 -5.83
C GLU A 82 -4.78 -9.57 -5.58
N GLN A 83 -4.83 -10.40 -4.54
CA GLN A 83 -3.74 -11.35 -4.26
C GLN A 83 -3.54 -12.36 -5.41
N LEU A 84 -4.62 -12.89 -5.98
CA LEU A 84 -4.54 -13.82 -7.10
C LEU A 84 -3.89 -13.15 -8.33
N CYS A 85 -4.30 -11.93 -8.67
CA CYS A 85 -3.72 -11.18 -9.78
C CYS A 85 -2.22 -10.93 -9.57
N LEU A 86 -1.81 -10.50 -8.35
CA LEU A 86 -0.40 -10.30 -8.04
C LEU A 86 0.41 -11.60 -8.14
N LEU A 87 -0.10 -12.70 -7.60
CA LEU A 87 0.57 -14.00 -7.72
C LEU A 87 0.68 -14.45 -9.18
N THR A 88 -0.31 -14.15 -10.01
CA THR A 88 -0.27 -14.43 -11.45
C THR A 88 0.77 -13.58 -12.14
N ALA A 89 0.80 -12.28 -11.86
CA ALA A 89 1.82 -11.36 -12.37
C ALA A 89 3.24 -11.84 -12.02
N LYS A 90 3.45 -12.26 -10.76
CA LYS A 90 4.72 -12.83 -10.31
C LYS A 90 5.13 -14.07 -11.09
N LYS A 91 4.18 -14.97 -11.38
CA LYS A 91 4.44 -16.17 -12.21
C LYS A 91 4.81 -15.83 -13.65
N LEU A 92 4.35 -14.70 -14.15
CA LEU A 92 4.72 -14.19 -15.48
C LEU A 92 6.05 -13.41 -15.47
N GLY A 93 6.74 -13.33 -14.33
CA GLY A 93 8.01 -12.61 -14.22
C GLY A 93 7.87 -11.10 -13.98
N ILE A 94 6.65 -10.61 -13.78
CA ILE A 94 6.43 -9.19 -13.44
C ILE A 94 6.82 -8.97 -11.98
N GLU A 95 7.65 -7.97 -11.74
CA GLU A 95 8.06 -7.58 -10.40
C GLU A 95 6.88 -6.99 -9.63
N ILE A 96 6.55 -7.57 -8.49
CA ILE A 96 5.46 -7.15 -7.62
C ILE A 96 5.96 -6.92 -6.18
N PRO A 97 5.30 -6.07 -5.38
CA PRO A 97 5.58 -5.98 -3.96
C PRO A 97 5.21 -7.29 -3.23
N GLU A 98 5.93 -7.60 -2.15
CA GLU A 98 5.55 -8.71 -1.27
C GLU A 98 4.12 -8.49 -0.75
N SER A 99 3.28 -9.52 -0.88
CA SER A 99 1.90 -9.47 -0.44
C SER A 99 1.40 -10.83 0.02
N PHE A 100 0.44 -10.82 0.94
CA PHE A 100 -0.13 -12.03 1.50
C PHE A 100 -1.55 -11.79 2.03
N ILE A 101 -2.29 -12.88 2.21
CA ILE A 101 -3.60 -12.89 2.85
C ILE A 101 -3.42 -13.04 4.36
N VAL A 102 -4.10 -12.20 5.12
CA VAL A 102 -4.26 -12.32 6.58
C VAL A 102 -5.64 -12.87 6.85
N ASN A 103 -5.71 -14.08 7.41
CA ASN A 103 -6.98 -14.69 7.83
C ASN A 103 -7.15 -14.51 9.35
N LEU A 104 -8.21 -13.81 9.74
CA LEU A 104 -8.50 -13.50 11.14
C LEU A 104 -9.31 -14.58 11.86
N GLY A 105 -9.51 -15.77 11.24
CA GLY A 105 -10.04 -16.95 11.91
C GLY A 105 -11.32 -17.54 11.30
N SER A 106 -11.85 -16.98 10.21
CA SER A 106 -13.00 -17.55 9.53
C SER A 106 -12.88 -17.51 8.00
N ALA A 107 -13.81 -18.16 7.30
CA ALA A 107 -13.91 -18.10 5.84
C ALA A 107 -14.77 -16.92 5.35
N ASN A 108 -15.28 -16.09 6.25
CA ASN A 108 -16.06 -14.90 5.88
C ASN A 108 -15.16 -13.88 5.20
N ASP A 109 -15.66 -13.23 4.17
CA ASP A 109 -14.91 -12.22 3.41
C ASP A 109 -14.42 -11.05 4.29
N GLU A 110 -15.15 -10.75 5.35
CA GLU A 110 -14.78 -9.71 6.35
C GLU A 110 -13.55 -10.07 7.19
N ASP A 111 -13.25 -11.37 7.33
CA ASP A 111 -12.10 -11.89 8.09
C ASP A 111 -10.89 -12.15 7.20
N ILE A 112 -11.03 -11.92 5.90
CA ILE A 112 -9.96 -12.06 4.91
C ILE A 112 -9.45 -10.67 4.56
N LEU A 113 -8.23 -10.37 4.99
CA LEU A 113 -7.54 -9.13 4.66
C LEU A 113 -6.41 -9.40 3.69
N PHE A 114 -6.09 -8.40 2.88
CA PHE A 114 -4.90 -8.37 2.04
C PHE A 114 -3.88 -7.44 2.66
N ALA A 115 -2.65 -7.89 2.80
CA ALA A 115 -1.54 -7.08 3.24
C ALA A 115 -0.47 -6.99 2.15
N THR A 116 0.01 -5.79 1.88
CA THR A 116 1.13 -5.57 0.97
C THR A 116 2.21 -4.75 1.65
N LYS A 117 3.45 -5.21 1.50
CA LYS A 117 4.63 -4.51 2.00
C LYS A 117 4.85 -3.23 1.20
N ARG A 118 5.11 -2.16 1.88
CA ARG A 118 5.40 -0.87 1.24
C ARG A 118 6.78 -0.90 0.62
N TYR A 119 6.89 -0.73 -0.69
CA TYR A 119 8.16 -0.66 -1.41
C TYR A 119 8.95 0.63 -1.12
N ASP A 120 8.25 1.67 -0.65
CA ASP A 120 8.84 2.94 -0.24
C ASP A 120 9.33 2.95 1.22
N ARG A 121 9.54 1.76 1.81
CA ARG A 121 10.04 1.55 3.17
C ARG A 121 11.16 0.52 3.18
N LYS A 122 12.27 0.87 3.81
CA LYS A 122 13.39 -0.06 4.06
C LYS A 122 13.62 -0.20 5.55
N VAL A 123 13.45 -1.42 6.08
CA VAL A 123 13.73 -1.75 7.48
C VAL A 123 15.21 -2.07 7.62
N GLY A 124 15.82 -1.71 8.78
CA GLY A 124 17.19 -2.06 9.09
C GLY A 124 18.28 -1.20 8.44
N VAL A 125 17.92 -0.11 7.76
CA VAL A 125 18.90 0.85 7.20
C VAL A 125 19.46 1.77 8.29
N GLU A 126 18.63 2.16 9.25
CA GLU A 126 19.01 2.98 10.39
C GLU A 126 18.78 2.19 11.69
N ASN A 127 19.71 2.30 12.63
CA ASN A 127 19.58 1.67 13.96
C ASN A 127 18.63 2.46 14.89
N LYS A 128 17.55 2.99 14.33
CA LYS A 128 16.54 3.75 15.05
C LYS A 128 15.42 2.83 15.48
N LYS A 129 15.07 2.88 16.75
CA LYS A 129 13.93 2.12 17.32
C LYS A 129 12.90 3.05 17.93
N ILE A 130 11.63 2.64 17.84
CA ILE A 130 10.49 3.19 18.56
C ILE A 130 9.79 2.00 19.21
N ASP A 131 9.57 2.04 20.53
CA ASP A 131 8.94 0.96 21.31
C ASP A 131 9.59 -0.42 21.07
N GLY A 132 10.92 -0.45 20.87
CA GLY A 132 11.67 -1.66 20.60
C GLY A 132 11.67 -2.13 19.13
N LEU A 133 10.81 -1.60 18.28
CA LEU A 133 10.67 -1.96 16.87
C LEU A 133 11.58 -1.12 15.97
N ASN A 134 12.13 -1.72 14.93
CA ASN A 134 12.98 -1.03 13.97
C ASN A 134 12.17 -0.03 13.13
N VAL A 135 12.59 1.22 13.11
CA VAL A 135 11.93 2.26 12.32
C VAL A 135 12.31 2.12 10.85
N PRO A 136 11.36 1.92 9.92
CA PRO A 136 11.68 1.84 8.50
C PRO A 136 12.07 3.23 7.96
N TYR A 137 13.15 3.24 7.18
CA TYR A 137 13.56 4.41 6.41
C TYR A 137 12.56 4.66 5.27
N ARG A 138 12.18 5.91 5.06
CA ARG A 138 11.27 6.32 3.97
C ARG A 138 12.08 6.64 2.70
N LEU A 139 11.79 5.91 1.62
CA LEU A 139 12.27 6.29 0.30
C LEU A 139 11.32 7.35 -0.28
N HIS A 140 11.89 8.33 -0.96
CA HIS A 140 11.11 9.25 -1.77
C HIS A 140 10.46 8.49 -2.93
N GLN A 141 9.20 8.79 -3.22
CA GLN A 141 8.50 8.28 -4.38
C GLN A 141 7.55 9.33 -4.93
N GLU A 142 7.34 9.27 -6.22
CA GLU A 142 6.34 10.04 -6.94
C GLU A 142 5.54 9.12 -7.85
N ASP A 143 4.24 9.36 -7.97
CA ASP A 143 3.47 8.74 -9.05
C ASP A 143 3.72 9.48 -10.38
N PHE A 144 3.37 8.87 -11.50
CA PHE A 144 3.56 9.49 -12.81
C PHE A 144 2.79 10.80 -12.97
N GLY A 145 1.63 10.96 -12.31
CA GLY A 145 0.91 12.22 -12.31
C GLY A 145 1.74 13.34 -11.67
N GLN A 146 2.41 13.05 -10.54
CA GLN A 146 3.30 13.99 -9.87
C GLN A 146 4.53 14.30 -10.74
N ALA A 147 5.18 13.27 -11.28
CA ALA A 147 6.34 13.43 -12.15
C ALA A 147 6.05 14.25 -13.43
N LEU A 148 4.81 14.17 -13.93
CA LEU A 148 4.32 14.94 -15.07
C LEU A 148 3.73 16.30 -14.70
N GLY A 149 3.62 16.63 -13.41
CA GLY A 149 2.96 17.85 -12.95
C GLY A 149 1.46 17.89 -13.20
N ILE A 150 0.82 16.73 -13.36
CA ILE A 150 -0.62 16.63 -13.64
C ILE A 150 -1.40 16.81 -12.33
N PRO A 151 -2.30 17.79 -12.23
CA PRO A 151 -3.13 17.96 -11.05
C PRO A 151 -3.98 16.72 -10.76
N ALA A 152 -4.20 16.40 -9.47
CA ALA A 152 -4.94 15.20 -9.05
C ALA A 152 -6.33 15.07 -9.70
N ARG A 153 -7.02 16.19 -9.97
CA ARG A 153 -8.32 16.21 -10.66
C ARG A 153 -8.27 15.75 -12.13
N LEU A 154 -7.07 15.76 -12.75
CA LEU A 154 -6.83 15.38 -14.14
C LEU A 154 -6.04 14.06 -14.23
N LYS A 155 -5.90 13.34 -13.12
CA LYS A 155 -5.10 12.12 -13.01
C LYS A 155 -5.58 10.97 -13.91
N TYR A 156 -6.87 10.94 -14.24
CA TYR A 156 -7.46 9.89 -15.06
C TYR A 156 -7.52 10.33 -16.52
N GLU A 157 -7.00 9.48 -17.40
CA GLU A 157 -6.96 9.71 -18.83
C GLU A 157 -8.38 9.90 -19.41
N LYS A 158 -8.52 10.90 -20.25
CA LYS A 158 -9.66 11.07 -21.13
C LYS A 158 -9.24 10.65 -22.54
N ASN A 159 -10.17 10.16 -23.36
CA ASN A 159 -9.99 9.46 -24.63
C ASN A 159 -9.01 10.04 -25.68
N THR A 160 -8.30 11.13 -25.41
CA THR A 160 -7.42 11.81 -26.37
C THR A 160 -6.10 12.26 -25.78
N ASP A 161 -5.83 11.97 -24.51
CA ASP A 161 -4.76 12.66 -23.78
C ASP A 161 -3.37 12.05 -24.03
N GLY A 162 -3.27 10.83 -24.55
CA GLY A 162 -1.99 10.18 -24.85
C GLY A 162 -1.12 9.91 -23.62
N TYR A 163 -1.73 9.62 -22.48
CA TYR A 163 -1.00 9.42 -21.21
C TYR A 163 0.02 8.31 -21.30
N LEU A 164 -0.30 7.21 -21.94
CA LEU A 164 0.64 6.11 -22.11
C LEU A 164 1.95 6.59 -22.75
N LYS A 165 1.84 7.40 -23.83
CA LYS A 165 3.02 8.01 -24.47
C LYS A 165 3.80 8.87 -23.48
N MET A 166 3.11 9.70 -22.69
CA MET A 166 3.75 10.55 -21.68
C MET A 166 4.50 9.74 -20.62
N LEU A 167 3.96 8.60 -20.19
CA LEU A 167 4.63 7.69 -19.25
C LEU A 167 5.93 7.15 -19.82
N PHE A 168 5.92 6.67 -21.08
CA PHE A 168 7.12 6.20 -21.77
C PHE A 168 8.14 7.32 -21.98
N ASP A 169 7.70 8.54 -22.27
CA ASP A 169 8.57 9.70 -22.45
C ASP A 169 9.27 10.10 -21.13
N VAL A 170 8.57 10.04 -19.99
CA VAL A 170 9.17 10.27 -18.65
C VAL A 170 10.25 9.24 -18.37
N ILE A 171 9.95 7.94 -18.56
CA ILE A 171 10.93 6.87 -18.34
C ILE A 171 12.15 7.08 -19.23
N ARG A 172 11.92 7.32 -20.52
CA ARG A 172 13.01 7.54 -21.49
C ARG A 172 13.93 8.70 -21.09
N LYS A 173 13.36 9.74 -20.50
CA LYS A 173 14.10 10.97 -20.15
C LYS A 173 14.84 10.88 -18.82
N TYR A 174 14.26 10.22 -17.83
CA TYR A 174 14.71 10.33 -16.44
C TYR A 174 15.19 9.02 -15.81
N SER A 175 14.89 7.86 -16.42
CA SER A 175 15.36 6.58 -15.87
C SER A 175 16.86 6.40 -16.09
N ALA A 176 17.49 5.72 -15.14
CA ALA A 176 18.88 5.25 -15.27
C ALA A 176 18.99 4.08 -16.26
N GLU A 177 17.91 3.28 -16.43
CA GLU A 177 17.84 2.12 -17.33
C GLU A 177 16.59 2.21 -18.23
N PRO A 178 16.51 3.22 -19.12
CA PRO A 178 15.27 3.58 -19.80
C PRO A 178 14.67 2.47 -20.65
N ILE A 179 15.48 1.64 -21.32
CA ILE A 179 14.99 0.52 -22.14
C ILE A 179 14.35 -0.55 -21.26
N ASN A 180 15.03 -0.94 -20.18
CA ASN A 180 14.56 -1.95 -19.26
C ASN A 180 13.26 -1.52 -18.55
N ASP A 181 13.23 -0.28 -18.07
CA ASP A 181 12.05 0.24 -17.37
C ASP A 181 10.85 0.48 -18.32
N GLN A 182 11.09 0.81 -19.60
CA GLN A 182 10.01 0.85 -20.59
C GLN A 182 9.44 -0.55 -20.87
N LEU A 183 10.27 -1.58 -20.92
CA LEU A 183 9.80 -2.97 -21.07
C LEU A 183 8.98 -3.40 -19.85
N LYS A 184 9.43 -3.09 -18.63
CA LYS A 184 8.66 -3.35 -17.40
C LYS A 184 7.30 -2.64 -17.43
N LEU A 185 7.26 -1.37 -17.84
CA LEU A 185 6.00 -0.64 -17.98
C LEU A 185 5.09 -1.31 -19.02
N TRP A 186 5.63 -1.74 -20.14
CA TRP A 186 4.88 -2.43 -21.18
C TRP A 186 4.26 -3.74 -20.65
N ASP A 187 5.04 -4.54 -19.94
CA ASP A 187 4.57 -5.79 -19.34
C ASP A 187 3.41 -5.54 -18.36
N ILE A 188 3.53 -4.50 -17.50
CA ILE A 188 2.47 -4.11 -16.57
C ILE A 188 1.21 -3.65 -17.33
N CYS A 189 1.35 -2.82 -18.34
CA CYS A 189 0.22 -2.37 -19.15
C CYS A 189 -0.48 -3.53 -19.85
N THR A 190 0.30 -4.45 -20.44
CA THR A 190 -0.24 -5.62 -21.13
C THR A 190 -0.95 -6.59 -20.18
N PHE A 191 -0.40 -6.76 -18.97
CA PHE A 191 -1.03 -7.61 -17.95
C PHE A 191 -2.36 -7.05 -17.44
N ASN A 192 -2.51 -5.74 -17.40
CA ASN A 192 -3.74 -5.08 -16.93
C ASN A 192 -4.79 -4.88 -18.03
N TYR A 193 -4.49 -5.18 -19.29
CA TYR A 193 -5.43 -5.09 -20.40
C TYR A 193 -6.28 -6.37 -20.48
#